data_0ada2f4861074f14834ee606bca3fa3b
#
_entry.id   0ada2f4861074f14834ee606bca3fa3b
#
_cell.length_a   1.000
_cell.length_b   1.000
_cell.length_c   1.000
_cell.angle_alpha   90.00
_cell.angle_beta   90.00
_cell.angle_gamma   90.00
#
_symmetry.space_group_name_H-M   'P 1'
#
loop_
_entity.id
_entity.type
_entity.pdbx_description
1 polymer ?
#
loop_
_entity_poly.entity_id
_entity_poly.type
_entity_poly.pdbx_seq_one_letter_code
_entity_poly.pdbx_strand_id
1 'polypeptide(L)'
;MIIALGYRVQSQVATRFRIWATQRLHEYIQKGFTMDDERLKQGGNRYFRELLQRIRDIRSSERNFYQQVTDIYATSIDYDPRSDLTKKFFATVQNKLHFAVHEHTAAELIYERVDNEKPFVGMTNFKGYYVTVDDVKIAKNYLSEIELQRLNLLVSQFL
;
A
#
# COMPACT_ATOMS: atom_id res chain seq x y z
N MET A 1 -21.83 -19.17 -1.49
CA MET A 1 -22.77 -20.27 -1.08
C MET A 1 -23.65 -19.86 0.10
N ILE A 2 -23.14 -19.35 1.23
CA ILE A 2 -23.93 -18.98 2.44
C ILE A 2 -25.01 -17.92 2.14
N ILE A 3 -24.68 -16.86 1.39
CA ILE A 3 -25.61 -15.77 1.04
C ILE A 3 -26.75 -16.31 0.16
N ALA A 4 -26.44 -17.13 -0.84
CA ALA A 4 -27.45 -17.74 -1.71
C ALA A 4 -28.42 -18.67 -0.96
N LEU A 5 -27.94 -19.38 0.07
CA LEU A 5 -28.78 -20.19 0.95
C LEU A 5 -29.73 -19.31 1.78
N GLY A 6 -29.25 -18.18 2.30
CA GLY A 6 -30.06 -17.21 3.04
C GLY A 6 -31.21 -16.60 2.22
N TYR A 7 -31.08 -16.53 0.89
CA TYR A 7 -32.17 -16.05 0.01
C TYR A 7 -33.32 -17.04 -0.17
N ARG A 8 -33.10 -18.33 0.08
CA ARG A 8 -34.13 -19.38 -0.03
C ARG A 8 -34.93 -19.60 1.24
N VAL A 9 -34.45 -19.14 2.40
CA VAL A 9 -35.10 -19.33 3.69
C VAL A 9 -35.98 -18.12 4.00
N GLN A 10 -37.31 -18.37 4.13
CA GLN A 10 -38.30 -17.36 4.52
C GLN A 10 -38.48 -17.34 6.04
N SER A 11 -37.46 -16.84 6.77
CA SER A 11 -37.54 -16.64 8.21
C SER A 11 -37.10 -15.24 8.59
N GLN A 12 -37.55 -14.74 9.75
CA GLN A 12 -37.16 -13.44 10.27
C GLN A 12 -35.62 -13.37 10.48
N VAL A 13 -35.00 -14.47 10.90
CA VAL A 13 -33.55 -14.57 11.07
C VAL A 13 -32.83 -14.44 9.73
N ALA A 14 -33.31 -15.14 8.69
CA ALA A 14 -32.75 -15.03 7.34
C ALA A 14 -32.92 -13.61 6.75
N THR A 15 -34.02 -12.94 7.06
CA THR A 15 -34.25 -11.54 6.62
C THR A 15 -33.27 -10.59 7.30
N ARG A 16 -33.04 -10.69 8.61
CA ARG A 16 -32.06 -9.88 9.33
C ARG A 16 -30.65 -10.14 8.82
N PHE A 17 -30.29 -11.40 8.58
CA PHE A 17 -28.99 -11.75 8.00
C PHE A 17 -28.78 -11.12 6.61
N ARG A 18 -29.81 -11.17 5.74
CA ARG A 18 -29.73 -10.53 4.41
C ARG A 18 -29.48 -9.03 4.50
N ILE A 19 -30.23 -8.34 5.36
CA ILE A 19 -30.07 -6.90 5.56
C ILE A 19 -28.65 -6.60 6.02
N TRP A 20 -28.17 -7.29 7.06
CA TRP A 20 -26.82 -7.13 7.58
C TRP A 20 -25.75 -7.43 6.52
N ALA A 21 -25.86 -8.56 5.81
CA ALA A 21 -24.89 -8.95 4.79
C ALA A 21 -24.84 -7.96 3.62
N THR A 22 -26.01 -7.48 3.16
CA THR A 22 -26.09 -6.49 2.09
C THR A 22 -25.45 -5.16 2.50
N GLN A 23 -25.71 -4.70 3.72
CA GLN A 23 -25.07 -3.49 4.25
C GLN A 23 -23.55 -3.61 4.31
N ARG A 24 -23.03 -4.74 4.81
CA ARG A 24 -21.58 -4.98 4.89
C ARG A 24 -20.92 -5.09 3.52
N LEU A 25 -21.56 -5.78 2.58
CA LEU A 25 -21.06 -5.86 1.21
C LEU A 25 -21.09 -4.51 0.51
N HIS A 26 -22.15 -3.73 0.68
CA HIS A 26 -22.24 -2.40 0.10
C HIS A 26 -21.15 -1.48 0.64
N GLU A 27 -20.95 -1.47 1.95
CA GLU A 27 -19.89 -0.71 2.60
C GLU A 27 -18.50 -1.12 2.08
N TYR A 28 -18.25 -2.43 1.98
CA TYR A 28 -16.98 -2.96 1.48
C TYR A 28 -16.70 -2.57 0.02
N ILE A 29 -17.73 -2.66 -0.84
CA ILE A 29 -17.60 -2.30 -2.27
C ILE A 29 -17.30 -0.80 -2.43
N GLN A 30 -17.94 0.05 -1.63
CA GLN A 30 -17.74 1.50 -1.72
C GLN A 30 -16.42 1.97 -1.08
N LYS A 31 -16.08 1.45 0.10
CA LYS A 31 -14.96 1.94 0.91
C LYS A 31 -13.69 1.07 0.81
N GLY A 32 -13.81 -0.18 0.36
CA GLY A 32 -12.74 -1.16 0.39
C GLY A 32 -12.49 -1.81 1.76
N PHE A 33 -13.29 -1.46 2.77
CA PHE A 33 -13.24 -2.06 4.11
C PHE A 33 -14.61 -2.04 4.78
N THR A 34 -14.78 -2.89 5.80
CA THR A 34 -15.91 -2.86 6.75
C THR A 34 -15.39 -3.26 8.12
N MET A 35 -15.86 -2.58 9.17
CA MET A 35 -15.36 -2.77 10.54
C MET A 35 -16.53 -2.95 11.52
N ASP A 36 -16.25 -3.67 12.60
CA ASP A 36 -17.08 -3.76 13.79
C ASP A 36 -16.45 -2.91 14.90
N ASP A 37 -16.83 -1.63 14.93
CA ASP A 37 -16.25 -0.64 15.83
C ASP A 37 -16.45 -1.02 17.30
N GLU A 38 -17.62 -1.56 17.66
CA GLU A 38 -17.93 -1.96 19.03
C GLU A 38 -16.98 -3.08 19.49
N ARG A 39 -16.77 -4.06 18.65
CA ARG A 39 -15.85 -5.18 18.91
C ARG A 39 -14.40 -4.71 19.01
N LEU A 40 -14.00 -3.73 18.20
CA LEU A 40 -12.64 -3.19 18.21
C LEU A 40 -12.39 -2.29 19.44
N LYS A 41 -13.40 -1.56 19.93
CA LYS A 41 -13.31 -0.72 21.14
C LYS A 41 -13.15 -1.50 22.43
N GLN A 42 -13.58 -2.76 22.48
CA GLN A 42 -13.54 -3.59 23.71
C GLN A 42 -12.11 -3.92 24.21
N GLY A 43 -11.06 -3.47 23.53
CA GLY A 43 -9.67 -3.45 24.00
C GLY A 43 -8.99 -4.83 24.08
N GLY A 44 -7.63 -4.84 24.11
CA GLY A 44 -6.83 -6.06 24.30
C GLY A 44 -6.86 -7.07 23.16
N ASN A 45 -7.62 -6.81 22.11
CA ASN A 45 -7.87 -7.73 21.01
C ASN A 45 -6.67 -7.78 20.06
N ARG A 46 -6.20 -8.99 19.74
CA ARG A 46 -5.18 -9.25 18.71
C ARG A 46 -5.54 -8.58 17.38
N TYR A 47 -6.82 -8.55 17.03
CA TYR A 47 -7.32 -7.96 15.79
C TYR A 47 -7.21 -6.43 15.77
N PHE A 48 -7.30 -5.74 16.90
CA PHE A 48 -7.05 -4.30 16.94
C PHE A 48 -5.59 -3.96 16.61
N ARG A 49 -4.64 -4.74 17.13
CA ARG A 49 -3.22 -4.58 16.78
C ARG A 49 -2.95 -4.88 15.32
N GLU A 50 -3.57 -5.91 14.77
CA GLU A 50 -3.52 -6.24 13.34
C GLU A 50 -4.07 -5.09 12.49
N LEU A 51 -5.22 -4.53 12.87
CA LEU A 51 -5.81 -3.37 12.18
C LEU A 51 -4.87 -2.16 12.19
N LEU A 52 -4.29 -1.84 13.34
CA LEU A 52 -3.32 -0.74 13.45
C LEU A 52 -2.10 -0.97 12.55
N GLN A 53 -1.61 -2.21 12.46
CA GLN A 53 -0.51 -2.55 11.56
C GLN A 53 -0.92 -2.34 10.09
N ARG A 54 -2.09 -2.84 9.69
CA ARG A 54 -2.63 -2.65 8.33
C ARG A 54 -2.83 -1.17 7.97
N ILE A 55 -3.36 -0.37 8.90
CA ILE A 55 -3.50 1.08 8.71
C ILE A 55 -2.13 1.74 8.52
N ARG A 56 -1.14 1.36 9.33
CA ARG A 56 0.23 1.86 9.20
C ARG A 56 0.83 1.50 7.85
N ASP A 57 0.68 0.25 7.40
CA ASP A 57 1.18 -0.22 6.12
C ASP A 57 0.50 0.50 4.93
N ILE A 58 -0.81 0.75 5.01
CA ILE A 58 -1.55 1.52 4.00
C ILE A 58 -1.08 2.97 3.99
N ARG A 59 -0.95 3.60 5.16
CA ARG A 59 -0.52 4.99 5.30
C ARG A 59 0.91 5.18 4.81
N SER A 60 1.82 4.29 5.16
CA SER A 60 3.22 4.32 4.78
C SER A 60 3.49 3.80 3.36
N SER A 61 2.45 3.51 2.57
CA SER A 61 2.66 3.15 1.18
C SER A 61 3.34 4.30 0.44
N GLU A 62 4.34 3.97 -0.36
CA GLU A 62 5.12 4.95 -1.12
C GLU A 62 4.22 5.91 -1.92
N ARG A 63 3.15 5.39 -2.52
CA ARG A 63 2.18 6.21 -3.26
C ARG A 63 1.52 7.28 -2.38
N ASN A 64 1.06 6.92 -1.17
CA ASN A 64 0.41 7.85 -0.26
C ASN A 64 1.39 8.89 0.27
N PHE A 65 2.66 8.50 0.51
CA PHE A 65 3.72 9.41 0.86
C PHE A 65 3.95 10.46 -0.23
N TYR A 66 4.12 10.02 -1.49
CA TYR A 66 4.32 10.95 -2.60
C TYR A 66 3.10 11.85 -2.81
N GLN A 67 1.88 11.37 -2.61
CA GLN A 67 0.70 12.21 -2.67
C GLN A 67 0.76 13.33 -1.63
N GLN A 68 1.08 13.02 -0.38
CA GLN A 68 1.18 14.03 0.68
C GLN A 68 2.34 15.01 0.45
N VAL A 69 3.50 14.53 0.00
CA VAL A 69 4.60 15.41 -0.41
C VAL A 69 4.16 16.32 -1.55
N THR A 70 3.41 15.82 -2.52
CA THR A 70 2.86 16.60 -3.62
C THR A 70 1.88 17.66 -3.12
N ASP A 71 0.98 17.30 -2.21
CA ASP A 71 -0.02 18.21 -1.64
C ASP A 71 0.66 19.36 -0.89
N ILE A 72 1.72 19.07 -0.11
CA ILE A 72 2.52 20.11 0.56
C ILE A 72 3.26 20.97 -0.45
N TYR A 73 3.93 20.36 -1.43
CA TYR A 73 4.71 21.10 -2.44
C TYR A 73 3.82 21.96 -3.34
N ALA A 74 2.59 21.50 -3.61
CA ALA A 74 1.59 22.24 -4.39
C ALA A 74 1.08 23.51 -3.69
N THR A 75 1.37 23.71 -2.40
CA THR A 75 1.08 24.97 -1.71
C THR A 75 2.06 26.09 -2.07
N SER A 76 3.17 25.77 -2.74
CA SER A 76 4.14 26.78 -3.20
C SER A 76 3.58 27.58 -4.37
N ILE A 77 3.85 28.89 -4.39
CA ILE A 77 3.34 29.83 -5.41
C ILE A 77 3.85 29.47 -6.81
N ASP A 78 5.05 28.90 -6.90
CA ASP A 78 5.78 28.57 -8.14
C ASP A 78 5.68 27.06 -8.48
N TYR A 79 4.72 26.35 -7.90
CA TYR A 79 4.52 24.94 -8.21
C TYR A 79 4.01 24.71 -9.64
N ASP A 80 4.80 24.02 -10.44
CA ASP A 80 4.40 23.48 -11.74
C ASP A 80 4.72 21.96 -11.80
N PRO A 81 3.70 21.09 -11.88
CA PRO A 81 3.89 19.63 -11.92
C PRO A 81 4.67 19.14 -13.14
N ARG A 82 4.76 19.95 -14.19
CA ARG A 82 5.46 19.61 -15.45
C ARG A 82 6.89 20.12 -15.50
N SER A 83 7.29 20.99 -14.57
CA SER A 83 8.64 21.58 -14.56
C SER A 83 9.70 20.52 -14.27
N ASP A 84 10.88 20.69 -14.82
CA ASP A 84 12.02 19.81 -14.58
C ASP A 84 12.52 19.92 -13.13
N LEU A 85 12.28 21.07 -12.49
CA LEU A 85 12.58 21.28 -11.07
C LEU A 85 11.74 20.34 -10.19
N THR A 86 10.45 20.26 -10.46
CA THR A 86 9.52 19.35 -9.74
C THR A 86 9.90 17.88 -9.95
N LYS A 87 10.21 17.48 -11.18
CA LYS A 87 10.68 16.11 -11.46
C LYS A 87 11.98 15.79 -10.71
N LYS A 88 12.94 16.72 -10.71
CA LYS A 88 14.21 16.57 -10.00
C LYS A 88 14.02 16.48 -8.49
N PHE A 89 13.09 17.25 -7.94
CA PHE A 89 12.73 17.20 -6.53
C PHE A 89 12.24 15.82 -6.12
N PHE A 90 11.23 15.27 -6.82
CA PHE A 90 10.71 13.94 -6.51
C PHE A 90 11.74 12.82 -6.70
N ALA A 91 12.55 12.86 -7.74
CA ALA A 91 13.65 11.93 -7.93
C ALA A 91 14.67 12.01 -6.79
N THR A 92 14.96 13.20 -6.30
CA THR A 92 15.88 13.39 -5.15
C THR A 92 15.29 12.83 -3.86
N VAL A 93 14.01 13.08 -3.59
CA VAL A 93 13.31 12.51 -2.41
C VAL A 93 13.33 10.99 -2.46
N GLN A 94 13.00 10.40 -3.60
CA GLN A 94 13.02 8.95 -3.79
C GLN A 94 14.41 8.35 -3.54
N ASN A 95 15.44 8.94 -4.16
CA ASN A 95 16.81 8.46 -3.98
C ASN A 95 17.28 8.57 -2.52
N LYS A 96 16.92 9.65 -1.82
CA LYS A 96 17.26 9.80 -0.39
C LYS A 96 16.57 8.77 0.49
N LEU A 97 15.31 8.43 0.22
CA LEU A 97 14.59 7.38 0.94
C LEU A 97 15.23 6.01 0.71
N HIS A 98 15.55 5.67 -0.52
CA HIS A 98 16.25 4.43 -0.85
C HIS A 98 17.61 4.39 -0.17
N PHE A 99 18.40 5.44 -0.28
CA PHE A 99 19.73 5.51 0.31
C PHE A 99 19.71 5.33 1.83
N ALA A 100 18.71 5.89 2.52
CA ALA A 100 18.56 5.74 3.97
C ALA A 100 18.23 4.30 4.41
N VAL A 101 17.69 3.46 3.51
CA VAL A 101 17.30 2.08 3.83
C VAL A 101 18.39 1.08 3.52
N HIS A 102 19.10 1.23 2.41
CA HIS A 102 20.06 0.24 1.90
C HIS A 102 21.33 0.84 1.30
N GLU A 103 21.60 2.13 1.54
CA GLU A 103 22.83 2.85 1.15
C GLU A 103 23.09 2.94 -0.36
N HIS A 104 22.05 2.67 -1.19
CA HIS A 104 22.12 2.75 -2.64
C HIS A 104 20.99 3.66 -3.16
N THR A 105 21.21 4.30 -4.29
CA THR A 105 20.13 4.96 -5.04
C THR A 105 19.24 3.91 -5.70
N ALA A 106 18.05 4.33 -6.14
CA ALA A 106 17.14 3.43 -6.82
C ALA A 106 17.75 2.76 -8.05
N ALA A 107 18.56 3.51 -8.83
CA ALA A 107 19.22 2.98 -10.02
C ALA A 107 20.35 1.98 -9.68
N GLU A 108 21.17 2.28 -8.67
CA GLU A 108 22.22 1.39 -8.20
C GLU A 108 21.66 0.08 -7.67
N LEU A 109 20.56 0.14 -6.89
CA LEU A 109 19.89 -1.04 -6.39
C LEU A 109 19.41 -1.96 -7.51
N ILE A 110 18.78 -1.39 -8.55
CA ILE A 110 18.32 -2.16 -9.71
C ILE A 110 19.53 -2.81 -10.40
N TYR A 111 20.58 -2.03 -10.66
CA TYR A 111 21.79 -2.51 -11.34
C TYR A 111 22.46 -3.67 -10.59
N GLU A 112 22.49 -3.62 -9.28
CA GLU A 112 23.10 -4.65 -8.45
C GLU A 112 22.28 -5.93 -8.38
N ARG A 113 20.93 -5.81 -8.36
CA ARG A 113 20.03 -6.93 -8.07
C ARG A 113 19.34 -7.51 -9.28
N VAL A 114 19.35 -6.83 -10.43
CA VAL A 114 18.81 -7.37 -11.68
C VAL A 114 19.62 -8.58 -12.12
N ASP A 115 18.93 -9.70 -12.35
CA ASP A 115 19.58 -10.95 -12.72
C ASP A 115 18.64 -11.75 -13.64
N ASN A 116 19.02 -11.88 -14.91
CA ASN A 116 18.22 -12.58 -15.92
C ASN A 116 18.13 -14.10 -15.69
N GLU A 117 19.01 -14.66 -14.87
CA GLU A 117 19.00 -16.10 -14.55
C GLU A 117 18.05 -16.42 -13.39
N LYS A 118 17.62 -15.41 -12.64
CA LYS A 118 16.70 -15.57 -11.51
C LYS A 118 15.23 -15.44 -11.93
N PRO A 119 14.31 -16.10 -11.20
CA PRO A 119 12.88 -15.89 -11.37
C PRO A 119 12.54 -14.41 -11.24
N PHE A 120 11.63 -13.93 -12.11
CA PHE A 120 11.20 -12.53 -12.15
C PHE A 120 12.35 -11.52 -12.26
N VAL A 121 13.45 -11.90 -12.93
CA VAL A 121 14.63 -11.05 -13.15
C VAL A 121 15.25 -10.55 -11.83
N GLY A 122 15.20 -11.38 -10.79
CA GLY A 122 15.74 -11.06 -9.45
C GLY A 122 14.83 -10.21 -8.56
N MET A 123 13.62 -9.86 -9.01
CA MET A 123 12.64 -9.15 -8.19
C MET A 123 12.11 -10.03 -7.06
N THR A 124 12.06 -9.50 -5.84
CA THR A 124 11.62 -10.19 -4.62
C THR A 124 10.18 -9.84 -4.23
N ASN A 125 9.71 -8.65 -4.61
CA ASN A 125 8.38 -8.13 -4.26
C ASN A 125 7.42 -7.98 -5.44
N PHE A 126 7.73 -8.61 -6.55
CA PHE A 126 6.89 -8.58 -7.74
C PHE A 126 5.60 -9.39 -7.53
N LYS A 127 4.45 -8.82 -7.86
CA LYS A 127 3.12 -9.44 -7.68
C LYS A 127 2.40 -9.77 -9.01
N GLY A 128 3.04 -9.55 -10.14
CA GLY A 128 2.48 -9.82 -11.47
C GLY A 128 2.71 -11.26 -11.94
N TYR A 129 2.02 -11.63 -13.00
CA TYR A 129 2.22 -12.92 -13.70
C TYR A 129 3.33 -12.84 -14.75
N TYR A 130 3.50 -11.67 -15.38
CA TYR A 130 4.47 -11.42 -16.45
C TYR A 130 5.28 -10.18 -16.10
N VAL A 131 6.58 -10.26 -16.27
CA VAL A 131 7.50 -9.13 -16.04
C VAL A 131 7.48 -8.22 -17.25
N THR A 132 7.22 -6.94 -17.03
CA THR A 132 7.31 -5.89 -18.06
C THR A 132 8.58 -5.07 -17.87
N VAL A 133 8.99 -4.34 -18.92
CA VAL A 133 10.15 -3.42 -18.85
C VAL A 133 9.94 -2.33 -17.78
N ASP A 134 8.70 -1.93 -17.56
CA ASP A 134 8.39 -0.92 -16.54
C ASP A 134 8.49 -1.49 -15.12
N ASP A 135 8.15 -2.77 -14.90
CA ASP A 135 8.34 -3.43 -13.60
C ASP A 135 9.82 -3.53 -13.22
N VAL A 136 10.69 -3.78 -14.19
CA VAL A 136 12.16 -3.87 -13.99
C VAL A 136 12.76 -2.53 -13.54
N LYS A 137 12.17 -1.40 -13.93
CA LYS A 137 12.62 -0.05 -13.54
C LYS A 137 12.20 0.36 -12.14
N ILE A 138 11.36 -0.42 -11.47
CA ILE A 138 10.84 -0.10 -10.14
C ILE A 138 11.75 -0.71 -9.08
N ALA A 139 12.61 0.10 -8.45
CA ALA A 139 13.57 -0.32 -7.43
C ALA A 139 12.91 -1.08 -6.25
N LYS A 140 11.69 -0.69 -5.87
CA LYS A 140 10.92 -1.34 -4.81
C LYS A 140 10.68 -2.84 -5.06
N ASN A 141 10.60 -3.27 -6.31
CA ASN A 141 10.41 -4.68 -6.66
C ASN A 141 11.60 -5.57 -6.27
N TYR A 142 12.77 -4.98 -6.06
CA TYR A 142 14.00 -5.65 -5.67
C TYR A 142 14.31 -5.59 -4.17
N LEU A 143 13.47 -4.91 -3.38
CA LEU A 143 13.64 -4.82 -1.92
C LEU A 143 13.25 -6.14 -1.26
N SER A 144 14.08 -6.60 -0.33
CA SER A 144 13.70 -7.67 0.59
C SER A 144 12.56 -7.22 1.51
N GLU A 145 11.87 -8.17 2.13
CA GLU A 145 10.78 -7.87 3.07
C GLU A 145 11.24 -6.97 4.23
N ILE A 146 12.45 -7.18 4.74
CA ILE A 146 13.03 -6.37 5.81
C ILE A 146 13.30 -4.94 5.35
N GLU A 147 13.86 -4.76 4.15
CA GLU A 147 14.12 -3.44 3.57
C GLU A 147 12.81 -2.70 3.29
N LEU A 148 11.79 -3.41 2.80
CA LEU A 148 10.46 -2.85 2.59
C LEU A 148 9.83 -2.39 3.91
N GLN A 149 9.96 -3.17 4.99
CA GLN A 149 9.50 -2.79 6.32
C GLN A 149 10.25 -1.56 6.85
N ARG A 150 11.57 -1.47 6.65
CA ARG A 150 12.37 -0.29 7.02
C ARG A 150 11.94 0.95 6.24
N LEU A 151 11.72 0.81 4.94
CA LEU A 151 11.23 1.91 4.10
C LEU A 151 9.86 2.41 4.59
N ASN A 152 8.93 1.50 4.85
CA ASN A 152 7.61 1.83 5.38
C ASN A 152 7.70 2.51 6.76
N LEU A 153 8.59 2.05 7.62
CA LEU A 153 8.82 2.66 8.93
C LEU A 153 9.37 4.08 8.79
N LEU A 154 10.37 4.28 7.93
CA LEU A 154 10.96 5.58 7.64
C LEU A 154 9.89 6.55 7.12
N VAL A 155 9.14 6.14 6.11
CA VAL A 155 8.03 6.94 5.54
C VAL A 155 7.00 7.30 6.60
N SER A 156 6.66 6.37 7.51
CA SER A 156 5.67 6.63 8.58
C SER A 156 6.12 7.66 9.62
N GLN A 157 7.41 7.96 9.70
CA GLN A 157 7.95 9.00 10.60
C GLN A 157 7.77 10.42 10.01
N PHE A 158 7.62 10.53 8.70
CA PHE A 158 7.38 11.81 8.01
C PHE A 158 5.90 12.15 7.84
N LEU A 159 5.00 11.22 8.13
CA LEU A 159 3.54 11.37 8.01
C LEU A 159 2.86 11.50 9.37
#